data_25bc514ac68d0e878bbc73c7796290f9
#
_entry.id   25bc514ac68d0e878bbc73c7796290f9
#
_cell.length_a   1.000
_cell.length_b   1.000
_cell.length_c   1.000
_cell.angle_alpha   90.00
_cell.angle_beta   90.00
_cell.angle_gamma   90.00
#
_symmetry.space_group_name_H-M   'P 1'
#
loop_
_entity.id
_entity.type
_entity.pdbx_description
1 polymer ?
#
loop_
_entity_poly.entity_id
_entity_poly.type
_entity_poly.pdbx_seq_one_letter_code
_entity_poly.pdbx_strand_id
1 'polypeptide(L)'
;MYMEFKISFTDKEITAWGGMVFMKKLIDKSGIIALLNELELPAQGSNRGYSPLQLIESFWISVWCGANRFMHLDVLRMDATLQKLFDWKKMAGHKAFQRYFSKFTTALNQKIFHPLYQWFFEQLHFDNYTLDLDSTVLTRYGNQQGAAKGYNLKKPG
;
A
#
# COMPACT_ATOMS: atom_id res chain seq x y z
N MET A 1 -25.22 1.10 38.35
CA MET A 1 -25.31 2.24 37.42
C MET A 1 -25.42 1.68 36.01
N TYR A 2 -26.61 1.68 35.42
CA TYR A 2 -26.77 1.19 34.04
C TYR A 2 -26.48 2.35 33.10
N MET A 3 -25.54 2.14 32.14
CA MET A 3 -25.31 3.10 31.06
C MET A 3 -26.43 2.97 30.04
N GLU A 4 -27.19 4.04 29.84
CA GLU A 4 -28.21 4.11 28.81
C GLU A 4 -27.51 4.53 27.48
N PHE A 5 -27.56 3.65 26.50
CA PHE A 5 -27.04 3.95 25.18
C PHE A 5 -28.14 4.51 24.29
N LYS A 6 -27.93 5.74 23.80
CA LYS A 6 -28.82 6.34 22.81
C LYS A 6 -28.28 6.03 21.42
N ILE A 7 -29.05 5.26 20.68
CA ILE A 7 -28.73 4.95 19.26
C ILE A 7 -29.52 5.91 18.38
N SER A 8 -28.82 6.55 17.45
CA SER A 8 -29.44 7.37 16.40
C SER A 8 -28.84 7.06 15.04
N PHE A 9 -29.65 7.20 14.00
CA PHE A 9 -29.21 7.04 12.61
C PHE A 9 -28.90 8.41 12.02
N THR A 10 -28.01 8.43 11.03
CA THR A 10 -27.60 9.65 10.32
C THR A 10 -27.48 9.37 8.82
N ASP A 11 -27.87 10.33 7.99
CA ASP A 11 -27.67 10.30 6.54
C ASP A 11 -26.30 10.83 6.13
N LYS A 12 -25.45 11.21 7.09
CA LYS A 12 -24.07 11.64 6.81
C LYS A 12 -23.22 10.47 6.40
N GLU A 13 -22.36 10.70 5.41
CA GLU A 13 -21.33 9.73 5.03
C GLU A 13 -20.35 9.55 6.20
N ILE A 14 -20.19 8.32 6.64
CA ILE A 14 -19.35 7.96 7.77
C ILE A 14 -18.32 6.92 7.32
N THR A 15 -17.09 7.08 7.77
CA THR A 15 -16.02 6.11 7.62
C THR A 15 -15.28 5.92 8.93
N ALA A 16 -14.80 4.71 9.21
CA ALA A 16 -13.92 4.45 10.34
C ALA A 16 -12.54 5.12 10.19
N TRP A 17 -12.19 5.55 8.97
CA TRP A 17 -10.88 6.09 8.61
C TRP A 17 -10.93 7.57 8.18
N GLY A 18 -11.66 8.40 8.89
CA GLY A 18 -11.82 9.83 8.56
C GLY A 18 -10.50 10.60 8.42
N GLY A 19 -9.43 10.16 9.12
CA GLY A 19 -8.09 10.70 8.97
C GLY A 19 -7.48 10.58 7.57
N MET A 20 -8.02 9.70 6.70
CA MET A 20 -7.54 9.54 5.32
C MET A 20 -7.75 10.78 4.44
N VAL A 21 -8.58 11.72 4.86
CA VAL A 21 -8.65 13.06 4.23
C VAL A 21 -7.29 13.76 4.20
N PHE A 22 -6.51 13.64 5.28
CA PHE A 22 -5.16 14.22 5.35
C PHE A 22 -4.17 13.46 4.46
N MET A 23 -4.30 12.13 4.39
CA MET A 23 -3.49 11.31 3.49
C MET A 23 -3.78 11.61 2.02
N LYS A 24 -5.05 11.79 1.65
CA LYS A 24 -5.42 12.25 0.30
C LYS A 24 -4.76 13.57 -0.06
N LYS A 25 -4.84 14.56 0.85
CA LYS A 25 -4.18 15.86 0.67
C LYS A 25 -2.64 15.74 0.55
N LEU A 26 -2.04 14.84 1.32
CA LEU A 26 -0.59 14.57 1.24
C LEU A 26 -0.23 13.99 -0.11
N ILE A 27 -0.93 12.96 -0.57
CA ILE A 27 -0.72 12.36 -1.89
C ILE A 27 -0.85 13.40 -3.00
N ASP A 28 -1.93 14.20 -2.98
CA ASP A 28 -2.19 15.20 -4.01
C ASP A 28 -1.11 16.29 -4.08
N LYS A 29 -0.54 16.65 -2.91
CA LYS A 29 0.50 17.70 -2.83
C LYS A 29 1.92 17.19 -3.06
N SER A 30 2.17 15.91 -2.82
CA SER A 30 3.53 15.36 -2.86
C SER A 30 4.09 15.19 -4.27
N GLY A 31 3.23 15.12 -5.30
CA GLY A 31 3.65 14.78 -6.65
C GLY A 31 3.91 13.29 -6.89
N ILE A 32 3.70 12.42 -5.89
CA ILE A 32 3.99 10.98 -5.99
C ILE A 32 3.21 10.29 -7.11
N ILE A 33 1.99 10.74 -7.38
CA ILE A 33 1.17 10.20 -8.48
C ILE A 33 1.77 10.51 -9.84
N ALA A 34 2.35 11.71 -10.02
CA ALA A 34 3.05 12.08 -11.24
C ALA A 34 4.27 11.17 -11.46
N LEU A 35 5.09 10.96 -10.43
CA LEU A 35 6.21 10.02 -10.47
C LEU A 35 5.74 8.61 -10.86
N LEU A 36 4.70 8.08 -10.21
CA LEU A 36 4.19 6.74 -10.51
C LEU A 36 3.71 6.58 -11.96
N ASN A 37 3.20 7.64 -12.59
CA ASN A 37 2.83 7.63 -13.99
C ASN A 37 4.02 7.53 -14.95
N GLU A 38 5.20 7.98 -14.53
CA GLU A 38 6.43 7.91 -15.31
C GLU A 38 7.14 6.54 -15.17
N LEU A 39 6.80 5.76 -14.14
CA LEU A 39 7.41 4.47 -13.91
C LEU A 39 6.84 3.38 -14.83
N GLU A 40 7.68 2.44 -15.23
CA GLU A 40 7.30 1.24 -16.00
C GLU A 40 6.52 0.23 -15.13
N LEU A 41 5.35 0.64 -14.60
CA LEU A 41 4.52 -0.23 -13.78
C LEU A 41 3.96 -1.40 -14.60
N PRO A 42 3.79 -2.60 -14.01
CA PRO A 42 3.16 -3.71 -14.70
C PRO A 42 1.79 -3.35 -15.25
N ALA A 43 1.57 -3.57 -16.54
CA ALA A 43 0.30 -3.25 -17.18
C ALA A 43 -0.87 -4.07 -16.59
N GLN A 44 -2.07 -3.51 -16.66
CA GLN A 44 -3.29 -4.23 -16.36
C GLN A 44 -3.52 -5.38 -17.35
N GLY A 45 -4.16 -6.46 -16.89
CA GLY A 45 -4.40 -7.64 -17.74
C GLY A 45 -5.52 -7.47 -18.77
N SER A 46 -6.33 -6.42 -18.65
CA SER A 46 -7.42 -6.09 -19.60
C SER A 46 -7.88 -4.66 -19.39
N ASN A 47 -8.51 -4.07 -20.41
CA ASN A 47 -9.09 -2.72 -20.34
C ASN A 47 -10.26 -2.58 -19.35
N ARG A 48 -10.80 -3.68 -18.84
CA ARG A 48 -11.84 -3.70 -17.80
C ARG A 48 -11.27 -3.82 -16.39
N GLY A 49 -9.95 -3.95 -16.27
CA GLY A 49 -9.25 -4.06 -14.99
C GLY A 49 -9.09 -2.72 -14.28
N TYR A 50 -8.58 -2.79 -13.06
CA TYR A 50 -8.15 -1.61 -12.31
C TYR A 50 -6.82 -1.12 -12.86
N SER A 51 -6.65 0.21 -12.94
CA SER A 51 -5.37 0.78 -13.35
C SER A 51 -4.26 0.45 -12.34
N PRO A 52 -2.99 0.35 -12.79
CA PRO A 52 -1.85 0.18 -11.90
C PRO A 52 -1.81 1.21 -10.78
N LEU A 53 -2.04 2.48 -11.10
CA LEU A 53 -2.08 3.57 -10.12
C LEU A 53 -3.14 3.36 -9.05
N GLN A 54 -4.39 3.04 -9.46
CA GLN A 54 -5.45 2.80 -8.51
C GLN A 54 -5.14 1.60 -7.61
N LEU A 55 -4.51 0.54 -8.13
CA LEU A 55 -4.10 -0.61 -7.33
C LEU A 55 -3.03 -0.22 -6.30
N ILE A 56 -2.02 0.56 -6.70
CA ILE A 56 -0.96 1.01 -5.80
C ILE A 56 -1.52 1.97 -4.75
N GLU A 57 -2.25 2.99 -5.17
CA GLU A 57 -2.85 3.97 -4.26
C GLU A 57 -3.78 3.29 -3.25
N SER A 58 -4.71 2.45 -3.70
CA SER A 58 -5.64 1.76 -2.81
C SER A 58 -4.94 0.75 -1.90
N PHE A 59 -3.83 0.16 -2.33
CA PHE A 59 -2.99 -0.66 -1.46
C PHE A 59 -2.34 0.17 -0.34
N TRP A 60 -1.74 1.31 -0.66
CA TRP A 60 -1.16 2.22 0.34
C TRP A 60 -2.20 2.69 1.36
N ILE A 61 -3.36 3.15 0.87
CA ILE A 61 -4.46 3.56 1.75
C ILE A 61 -4.88 2.41 2.67
N SER A 62 -4.94 1.18 2.14
CA SER A 62 -5.28 0.01 2.94
C SER A 62 -4.27 -0.25 4.06
N VAL A 63 -2.97 -0.14 3.77
CA VAL A 63 -1.92 -0.29 4.78
C VAL A 63 -2.04 0.79 5.85
N TRP A 64 -2.27 2.04 5.49
CA TRP A 64 -2.48 3.13 6.44
C TRP A 64 -3.77 2.99 7.25
N CYS A 65 -4.79 2.33 6.71
CA CYS A 65 -6.00 1.94 7.44
C CYS A 65 -5.79 0.71 8.35
N GLY A 66 -4.56 0.16 8.42
CA GLY A 66 -4.21 -0.96 9.29
C GLY A 66 -4.26 -2.34 8.65
N ALA A 67 -4.40 -2.45 7.33
CA ALA A 67 -4.35 -3.72 6.64
C ALA A 67 -2.93 -4.31 6.67
N ASN A 68 -2.77 -5.52 7.24
CA ASN A 68 -1.51 -6.26 7.29
C ASN A 68 -1.57 -7.59 6.51
N ARG A 69 -2.69 -7.87 5.86
CA ARG A 69 -2.92 -9.03 4.98
C ARG A 69 -3.77 -8.61 3.80
N PHE A 70 -3.58 -9.24 2.64
CA PHE A 70 -4.40 -8.96 1.45
C PHE A 70 -5.90 -9.11 1.71
N MET A 71 -6.33 -10.07 2.52
CA MET A 71 -7.75 -10.25 2.85
C MET A 71 -8.38 -9.04 3.55
N HIS A 72 -7.58 -8.23 4.27
CA HIS A 72 -8.09 -7.03 4.94
C HIS A 72 -8.53 -5.95 3.94
N LEU A 73 -8.03 -5.98 2.71
CA LEU A 73 -8.46 -5.06 1.65
C LEU A 73 -9.93 -5.27 1.28
N ASP A 74 -10.47 -6.47 1.49
CA ASP A 74 -11.89 -6.72 1.24
C ASP A 74 -12.81 -6.03 2.25
N VAL A 75 -12.31 -5.71 3.44
CA VAL A 75 -13.05 -4.89 4.43
C VAL A 75 -13.09 -3.43 3.97
N LEU A 76 -11.95 -2.87 3.57
CA LEU A 76 -11.88 -1.47 3.15
C LEU A 76 -12.67 -1.19 1.88
N ARG A 77 -12.72 -2.15 0.95
CA ARG A 77 -13.51 -2.03 -0.29
C ARG A 77 -15.02 -1.90 -0.04
N MET A 78 -15.51 -2.18 1.16
CA MET A 78 -16.91 -1.97 1.54
C MET A 78 -17.20 -0.55 2.02
N ASP A 79 -16.18 0.27 2.25
CA ASP A 79 -16.33 1.65 2.69
C ASP A 79 -16.54 2.58 1.48
N ALA A 80 -17.80 2.95 1.24
CA ALA A 80 -18.18 3.82 0.15
C ALA A 80 -17.65 5.26 0.33
N THR A 81 -17.54 5.74 1.57
CA THR A 81 -17.01 7.07 1.88
C THR A 81 -15.52 7.15 1.55
N LEU A 82 -14.77 6.10 1.88
CA LEU A 82 -13.36 6.01 1.53
C LEU A 82 -13.17 5.98 0.00
N GLN A 83 -13.97 5.18 -0.72
CA GLN A 83 -13.92 5.13 -2.19
C GLN A 83 -14.22 6.50 -2.81
N LYS A 84 -15.21 7.21 -2.30
CA LYS A 84 -15.57 8.55 -2.77
C LYS A 84 -14.47 9.58 -2.51
N LEU A 85 -13.80 9.50 -1.35
CA LEU A 85 -12.69 10.38 -1.00
C LEU A 85 -11.53 10.28 -2.01
N PHE A 86 -11.27 9.08 -2.53
CA PHE A 86 -10.18 8.81 -3.48
C PHE A 86 -10.65 8.72 -4.94
N ASP A 87 -11.89 9.12 -5.24
CA ASP A 87 -12.49 9.09 -6.59
C ASP A 87 -12.47 7.69 -7.25
N TRP A 88 -12.50 6.63 -6.44
CA TRP A 88 -12.58 5.28 -6.95
C TRP A 88 -14.04 4.89 -7.20
N LYS A 89 -14.39 4.57 -8.44
CA LYS A 89 -15.72 4.00 -8.74
C LYS A 89 -15.98 2.70 -7.97
N LYS A 90 -14.95 1.92 -7.75
CA LYS A 90 -14.92 0.71 -6.93
C LYS A 90 -13.48 0.36 -6.59
N MET A 91 -13.25 -0.28 -5.47
CA MET A 91 -11.95 -0.79 -5.06
C MET A 91 -11.81 -2.28 -5.41
N ALA A 92 -10.60 -2.69 -5.77
CA ALA A 92 -10.26 -4.08 -6.07
C ALA A 92 -10.39 -4.98 -4.84
N GLY A 93 -10.73 -6.25 -5.05
CA GLY A 93 -10.64 -7.27 -4.00
C GLY A 93 -9.23 -7.85 -3.89
N HIS A 94 -8.93 -8.50 -2.77
CA HIS A 94 -7.60 -9.01 -2.43
C HIS A 94 -6.94 -9.86 -3.54
N LYS A 95 -7.70 -10.68 -4.26
CA LYS A 95 -7.16 -11.51 -5.37
C LYS A 95 -6.63 -10.68 -6.55
N ALA A 96 -7.19 -9.49 -6.78
CA ALA A 96 -6.69 -8.61 -7.84
C ALA A 96 -5.32 -8.04 -7.46
N PHE A 97 -5.13 -7.65 -6.20
CA PHE A 97 -3.84 -7.21 -5.69
C PHE A 97 -2.79 -8.33 -5.76
N GLN A 98 -3.12 -9.53 -5.33
CA GLN A 98 -2.20 -10.67 -5.42
C GLN A 98 -1.74 -10.92 -6.87
N ARG A 99 -2.68 -10.95 -7.84
CA ARG A 99 -2.36 -11.09 -9.26
C ARG A 99 -1.54 -9.92 -9.80
N TYR A 100 -1.79 -8.71 -9.34
CA TYR A 100 -1.05 -7.54 -9.77
C TYR A 100 0.40 -7.59 -9.25
N PHE A 101 0.57 -7.78 -7.95
CA PHE A 101 1.90 -7.82 -7.33
C PHE A 101 2.73 -9.04 -7.74
N SER A 102 2.11 -10.14 -8.17
CA SER A 102 2.85 -11.29 -8.73
C SER A 102 3.55 -10.99 -10.06
N LYS A 103 3.25 -9.87 -10.71
CA LYS A 103 3.93 -9.43 -11.94
C LYS A 103 5.27 -8.73 -11.68
N PHE A 104 5.53 -8.36 -10.43
CA PHE A 104 6.79 -7.70 -10.07
C PHE A 104 7.91 -8.74 -9.99
N THR A 105 8.89 -8.59 -10.86
CA THR A 105 10.13 -9.38 -10.88
C THR A 105 11.25 -8.62 -10.19
N THR A 106 12.33 -9.30 -9.81
CA THR A 106 13.50 -8.64 -9.20
C THR A 106 14.05 -7.53 -10.10
N ALA A 107 14.16 -7.77 -11.42
CA ALA A 107 14.64 -6.77 -12.36
C ALA A 107 13.70 -5.55 -12.48
N LEU A 108 12.38 -5.80 -12.49
CA LEU A 108 11.40 -4.72 -12.52
C LEU A 108 11.38 -3.92 -11.21
N ASN A 109 11.55 -4.59 -10.08
CA ASN A 109 11.64 -3.93 -8.77
C ASN A 109 12.80 -2.93 -8.73
N GLN A 110 13.97 -3.27 -9.25
CA GLN A 110 15.10 -2.35 -9.31
C GLN A 110 14.76 -1.08 -10.11
N LYS A 111 14.08 -1.24 -11.26
CA LYS A 111 13.67 -0.11 -12.10
C LYS A 111 12.63 0.80 -11.46
N ILE A 112 11.72 0.23 -10.65
CA ILE A 112 10.62 0.97 -10.02
C ILE A 112 11.08 1.59 -8.70
N PHE A 113 11.74 0.81 -7.84
CA PHE A 113 12.06 1.28 -6.49
C PHE A 113 13.22 2.28 -6.47
N HIS A 114 14.17 2.20 -7.41
CA HIS A 114 15.28 3.15 -7.41
C HIS A 114 14.83 4.61 -7.62
N PRO A 115 14.04 4.96 -8.65
CA PRO A 115 13.49 6.32 -8.79
C PRO A 115 12.60 6.72 -7.61
N LEU A 116 11.85 5.76 -7.04
CA LEU A 116 11.00 6.01 -5.90
C LEU A 116 11.79 6.40 -4.66
N TYR A 117 12.89 5.70 -4.37
CA TYR A 117 13.80 6.06 -3.27
C TYR A 117 14.45 7.41 -3.49
N GLN A 118 14.93 7.69 -4.71
CA GLN A 118 15.49 9.00 -5.03
C GLN A 118 14.49 10.11 -4.75
N TRP A 119 13.26 9.96 -5.23
CA TRP A 119 12.19 10.93 -4.99
C TRP A 119 11.92 11.12 -3.50
N PHE A 120 11.88 10.05 -2.69
CA PHE A 120 11.71 10.17 -1.25
C PHE A 120 12.85 10.96 -0.58
N PHE A 121 14.09 10.68 -0.94
CA PHE A 121 15.25 11.38 -0.38
C PHE A 121 15.28 12.85 -0.79
N GLU A 122 14.84 13.19 -1.99
CA GLU A 122 14.72 14.58 -2.46
C GLU A 122 13.67 15.40 -1.69
N GLN A 123 12.65 14.73 -1.11
CA GLN A 123 11.66 15.39 -0.25
C GLN A 123 12.19 15.69 1.17
N LEU A 124 13.32 15.12 1.54
CA LEU A 124 13.88 15.22 2.87
C LEU A 124 15.04 16.24 2.88
N HIS A 125 14.94 17.22 3.75
CA HIS A 125 15.99 18.19 3.96
C HIS A 125 16.76 17.83 5.23
N PHE A 126 17.96 17.29 5.05
CA PHE A 126 18.85 16.93 6.15
C PHE A 126 20.16 17.74 6.07
N ASP A 127 20.53 18.36 7.16
CA ASP A 127 21.88 18.91 7.31
C ASP A 127 22.88 17.80 7.63
N ASN A 128 22.46 16.82 8.42
CA ASN A 128 23.22 15.63 8.78
C ASN A 128 22.29 14.42 8.94
N TYR A 129 22.76 13.24 8.58
CA TYR A 129 22.06 11.98 8.88
C TYR A 129 23.06 10.88 9.24
N THR A 130 22.63 9.96 10.10
CA THR A 130 23.35 8.74 10.41
C THR A 130 22.64 7.57 9.74
N LEU A 131 23.37 6.81 8.92
CA LEU A 131 22.88 5.57 8.36
C LEU A 131 23.19 4.43 9.33
N ASP A 132 22.16 3.87 9.93
CA ASP A 132 22.26 2.64 10.73
C ASP A 132 21.78 1.45 9.89
N LEU A 133 22.67 0.46 9.74
CA LEU A 133 22.42 -0.75 8.96
C LEU A 133 22.30 -1.95 9.90
N ASP A 134 21.09 -2.47 10.01
CA ASP A 134 20.82 -3.71 10.73
C ASP A 134 20.38 -4.83 9.79
N SER A 135 20.79 -6.06 10.10
CA SER A 135 20.42 -7.26 9.34
C SER A 135 19.39 -8.07 10.09
N THR A 136 18.25 -8.35 9.46
CA THR A 136 17.20 -9.18 10.03
C THR A 136 16.98 -10.45 9.23
N VAL A 137 16.99 -11.60 9.92
CA VAL A 137 16.69 -12.90 9.31
C VAL A 137 15.18 -13.09 9.20
N LEU A 138 14.67 -13.12 7.98
CA LEU A 138 13.28 -13.43 7.69
C LEU A 138 13.13 -14.88 7.23
N THR A 139 12.64 -15.75 8.12
CA THR A 139 12.35 -17.13 7.77
C THR A 139 11.13 -17.22 6.86
N ARG A 140 11.28 -17.83 5.69
CA ARG A 140 10.21 -18.08 4.72
C ARG A 140 10.11 -19.58 4.45
N TYR A 141 8.91 -20.03 4.14
CA TYR A 141 8.64 -21.40 3.74
C TYR A 141 8.26 -21.41 2.25
N GLY A 142 8.77 -22.40 1.51
CA GLY A 142 8.53 -22.52 0.07
C GLY A 142 9.55 -21.77 -0.80
N ASN A 143 9.37 -21.89 -2.11
CA ASN A 143 10.23 -21.27 -3.13
C ASN A 143 9.77 -19.84 -3.40
N GLN A 144 10.38 -18.88 -2.79
CA GLN A 144 10.08 -17.48 -3.00
C GLN A 144 11.19 -16.81 -3.81
N GLN A 145 10.79 -15.93 -4.74
CA GLN A 145 11.74 -15.16 -5.54
C GLN A 145 12.63 -14.30 -4.63
N GLY A 146 13.93 -14.34 -4.86
CA GLY A 146 14.91 -13.58 -4.08
C GLY A 146 15.25 -14.19 -2.71
N ALA A 147 14.62 -15.29 -2.30
CA ALA A 147 15.00 -16.00 -1.07
C ALA A 147 16.27 -16.83 -1.31
N ALA A 148 17.21 -16.71 -0.39
CA ALA A 148 18.43 -17.52 -0.37
C ALA A 148 18.61 -18.16 1.00
N LYS A 149 19.27 -19.32 1.03
CA LYS A 149 19.66 -19.98 2.29
C LYS A 149 20.74 -19.14 2.95
N GLY A 150 20.48 -18.68 4.17
CA GLY A 150 21.42 -17.89 4.95
C GLY A 150 21.58 -18.42 6.37
N TYR A 151 22.54 -17.89 7.09
CA TYR A 151 22.76 -18.22 8.48
C TYR A 151 21.60 -17.75 9.35
N ASN A 152 21.06 -18.64 10.18
CA ASN A 152 20.00 -18.34 11.14
C ASN A 152 20.41 -18.83 12.53
N LEU A 153 20.65 -17.89 13.43
CA LEU A 153 21.02 -18.18 14.83
C LEU A 153 19.99 -19.03 15.57
N LYS A 154 18.70 -18.94 15.23
CA LYS A 154 17.62 -19.71 15.88
C LYS A 154 17.43 -21.11 15.30
N LYS A 155 17.97 -21.37 14.12
CA LYS A 155 17.94 -22.67 13.45
C LYS A 155 19.23 -22.81 12.63
N PRO A 156 20.36 -23.15 13.27
CA PRO A 156 21.54 -23.52 12.52
C PRO A 156 21.21 -24.79 11.73
N GLY A 157 21.20 -24.65 10.40
CA GLY A 157 20.86 -25.71 9.45
C GLY A 157 21.99 -26.66 9.18
#